data_02add65e91decf2e90b483f177002a9e
#
_entry.id   02add65e91decf2e90b483f177002a9e
#
_cell.length_a   1.000
_cell.length_b   1.000
_cell.length_c   1.000
_cell.angle_alpha   90.00
_cell.angle_beta   90.00
_cell.angle_gamma   90.00
#
_symmetry.space_group_name_H-M   'P 1'
#
loop_
_entity.id
_entity.type
_entity.pdbx_description
1 polymer ?
#
loop_
_entity_poly.entity_id
_entity_poly.type
_entity_poly.pdbx_seq_one_letter_code
_entity_poly.pdbx_strand_id
1 'polypeptide(L)'
;MAVHIMTTLAYVGEKTSSELLALSVGTNPVVVRRLLGELNRAGLIRAERGKTGGFTLARGSKEISLLDIYHAVTDEQDLVSLHENPENRKCPVSCNVRGVLAAHLQKAQHVFERELEKVMLVDLEREM
;
A
#
# COMPACT_ATOMS: atom_id res chain seq x y z
N MET A 1 -1.69 -5.92 5.69
CA MET A 1 -2.63 -6.76 4.90
C MET A 1 -2.29 -6.80 3.41
N ALA A 2 -2.21 -5.68 2.71
CA ALA A 2 -1.92 -5.68 1.27
C ALA A 2 -0.61 -6.39 0.90
N VAL A 3 0.47 -6.12 1.62
CA VAL A 3 1.76 -6.80 1.43
C VAL A 3 1.60 -8.31 1.61
N HIS A 4 0.87 -8.78 2.64
CA HIS A 4 0.63 -10.20 2.86
C HIS A 4 -0.12 -10.84 1.66
N ILE A 5 -1.18 -10.18 1.16
CA ILE A 5 -1.90 -10.64 -0.05
C ILE A 5 -0.94 -10.77 -1.23
N MET A 6 -0.16 -9.72 -1.50
CA MET A 6 0.79 -9.70 -2.61
C MET A 6 1.87 -10.78 -2.49
N THR A 7 2.40 -10.97 -1.28
CA THR A 7 3.40 -12.02 -1.03
C THR A 7 2.80 -13.43 -1.17
N THR A 8 1.55 -13.63 -0.72
CA THR A 8 0.85 -14.91 -0.93
C THR A 8 0.66 -15.21 -2.42
N LEU A 9 0.24 -14.22 -3.21
CA LEU A 9 0.10 -14.40 -4.66
C LEU A 9 1.43 -14.70 -5.34
N ALA A 10 2.50 -14.05 -4.92
CA ALA A 10 3.84 -14.31 -5.42
C ALA A 10 4.31 -15.73 -5.07
N TYR A 11 4.16 -16.13 -3.81
CA TYR A 11 4.58 -17.44 -3.32
C TYR A 11 3.81 -18.60 -3.96
N VAL A 12 2.49 -18.47 -4.08
CA VAL A 12 1.64 -19.51 -4.68
C VAL A 12 1.91 -19.65 -6.19
N GLY A 13 2.14 -18.51 -6.88
CA GLY A 13 2.45 -18.49 -8.31
C GLY A 13 1.27 -18.88 -9.23
N GLU A 14 0.12 -19.19 -8.65
CA GLU A 14 -1.10 -19.62 -9.36
C GLU A 14 -2.29 -18.73 -8.97
N LYS A 15 -3.38 -18.87 -9.73
CA LYS A 15 -4.63 -18.18 -9.40
C LYS A 15 -5.12 -18.55 -8.00
N THR A 16 -5.32 -17.54 -7.18
CA THR A 16 -5.77 -17.70 -5.79
C THR A 16 -7.09 -16.96 -5.57
N SER A 17 -8.06 -17.62 -4.97
CA SER A 17 -9.37 -17.03 -4.68
C SER A 17 -9.30 -16.01 -3.53
N SER A 18 -10.27 -15.09 -3.50
CA SER A 18 -10.38 -14.11 -2.40
C SER A 18 -10.62 -14.79 -1.05
N GLU A 19 -11.29 -15.92 -1.03
CA GLU A 19 -11.56 -16.73 0.17
C GLU A 19 -10.27 -17.32 0.75
N LEU A 20 -9.40 -17.89 -0.11
CA LEU A 20 -8.09 -18.39 0.32
C LEU A 20 -7.18 -17.27 0.80
N LEU A 21 -7.20 -16.12 0.14
CA LEU A 21 -6.45 -14.95 0.58
C LEU A 21 -6.95 -14.43 1.93
N ALA A 22 -8.26 -14.38 2.14
CA ALA A 22 -8.84 -13.99 3.43
C ALA A 22 -8.46 -14.96 4.56
N LEU A 23 -8.42 -16.25 4.25
CA LEU A 23 -7.98 -17.28 5.20
C LEU A 23 -6.49 -17.10 5.55
N SER A 24 -5.64 -16.87 4.54
CA SER A 24 -4.21 -16.66 4.73
C SER A 24 -3.91 -15.41 5.57
N VAL A 25 -4.62 -14.32 5.32
CA VAL A 25 -4.45 -13.07 6.07
C VAL A 25 -5.10 -13.13 7.46
N GLY A 26 -6.08 -14.02 7.66
CA GLY A 26 -6.84 -14.14 8.91
C GLY A 26 -7.79 -12.97 9.17
N THR A 27 -8.44 -12.46 8.12
CA THR A 27 -9.32 -11.29 8.21
C THR A 27 -10.63 -11.49 7.46
N ASN A 28 -11.54 -10.51 7.60
CA ASN A 28 -12.84 -10.53 6.94
C ASN A 28 -12.68 -10.47 5.41
N PRO A 29 -13.34 -11.37 4.64
CA PRO A 29 -13.32 -11.39 3.18
C PRO A 29 -13.72 -10.06 2.52
N VAL A 30 -14.57 -9.26 3.15
CA VAL A 30 -14.97 -7.93 2.63
C VAL A 30 -13.78 -6.98 2.57
N VAL A 31 -12.93 -6.97 3.61
CA VAL A 31 -11.71 -6.16 3.65
C VAL A 31 -10.73 -6.61 2.57
N VAL A 32 -10.56 -7.92 2.40
CA VAL A 32 -9.68 -8.49 1.37
C VAL A 32 -10.16 -8.10 -0.03
N ARG A 33 -11.47 -8.22 -0.31
CA ARG A 33 -12.02 -7.82 -1.61
C ARG A 33 -11.81 -6.34 -1.93
N ARG A 34 -11.93 -5.46 -0.92
CA ARG A 34 -11.62 -4.04 -1.10
C ARG A 34 -10.15 -3.82 -1.49
N LEU A 35 -9.22 -4.42 -0.73
CA LEU A 35 -7.80 -4.35 -1.03
C LEU A 35 -7.45 -4.92 -2.41
N LEU A 36 -8.06 -6.04 -2.78
CA LEU A 36 -7.89 -6.62 -4.12
C LEU A 36 -8.39 -5.67 -5.21
N GLY A 37 -9.48 -4.94 -4.97
CA GLY A 37 -9.99 -3.90 -5.88
C GLY A 37 -8.99 -2.75 -6.06
N GLU A 38 -8.38 -2.29 -4.97
CA GLU A 38 -7.36 -1.24 -4.98
C GLU A 38 -6.08 -1.69 -5.71
N LEU A 39 -5.58 -2.87 -5.40
CA LEU A 39 -4.42 -3.48 -6.04
C LEU A 39 -4.63 -3.72 -7.55
N ASN A 40 -5.85 -4.16 -7.93
CA ASN A 40 -6.20 -4.37 -9.34
C ASN A 40 -6.28 -3.04 -10.11
N ARG A 41 -6.88 -2.00 -9.53
CA ARG A 41 -6.90 -0.65 -10.13
C ARG A 41 -5.49 -0.06 -10.31
N ALA A 42 -4.59 -0.36 -9.40
CA ALA A 42 -3.18 0.04 -9.50
C ALA A 42 -2.37 -0.79 -10.51
N GLY A 43 -2.96 -1.83 -11.11
CA GLY A 43 -2.29 -2.68 -12.09
C GLY A 43 -1.25 -3.64 -11.48
N LEU A 44 -1.34 -3.93 -10.18
CA LEU A 44 -0.42 -4.84 -9.49
C LEU A 44 -0.87 -6.29 -9.55
N ILE A 45 -2.18 -6.51 -9.67
CA ILE A 45 -2.80 -7.84 -9.82
C ILE A 45 -3.78 -7.86 -10.98
N ARG A 46 -4.13 -9.06 -11.41
CA ARG A 46 -5.20 -9.33 -12.38
C ARG A 46 -6.28 -10.17 -11.73
N ALA A 47 -7.53 -9.81 -12.01
CA ALA A 47 -8.70 -10.57 -11.61
C ALA A 47 -9.24 -11.35 -12.80
N GLU A 48 -9.51 -12.65 -12.62
CA GLU A 48 -10.24 -13.47 -13.56
C GLU A 48 -11.58 -13.89 -12.95
N ARG A 49 -12.65 -13.75 -13.71
CA ARG A 49 -14.01 -14.11 -13.29
C ARG A 49 -14.33 -15.57 -13.64
N GLY A 50 -15.34 -16.15 -12.96
CA GLY A 50 -15.89 -17.47 -13.22
C GLY A 50 -15.53 -18.52 -12.16
N LYS A 51 -15.92 -19.78 -12.38
CA LYS A 51 -15.68 -20.89 -11.44
C LYS A 51 -14.21 -21.20 -11.21
N THR A 52 -13.37 -20.94 -12.21
CA THR A 52 -11.90 -21.08 -12.15
C THR A 52 -11.21 -19.73 -12.02
N GLY A 53 -11.96 -18.71 -11.62
CA GLY A 53 -11.46 -17.36 -11.42
C GLY A 53 -10.59 -17.22 -10.17
N GLY A 54 -9.99 -16.08 -10.04
CA GLY A 54 -9.13 -15.73 -8.91
C GLY A 54 -8.23 -14.57 -9.27
N PHE A 55 -7.17 -14.42 -8.50
CA PHE A 55 -6.23 -13.32 -8.63
C PHE A 55 -4.82 -13.84 -8.86
N THR A 56 -4.07 -13.14 -9.71
CA THR A 56 -2.66 -13.37 -9.97
C THR A 56 -1.91 -12.04 -9.98
N LEU A 57 -0.59 -12.09 -9.83
CA LEU A 57 0.24 -10.91 -10.06
C LEU A 57 0.15 -10.46 -11.54
N ALA A 58 0.02 -9.16 -11.77
CA ALA A 58 0.04 -8.58 -13.11
C ALA A 58 1.46 -8.37 -13.65
N ARG A 59 2.43 -8.25 -12.75
CA ARG A 59 3.87 -8.10 -13.02
C ARG A 59 4.66 -9.08 -12.17
N GLY A 60 5.89 -9.40 -12.58
CA GLY A 60 6.78 -10.25 -11.79
C GLY A 60 7.09 -9.65 -10.41
N SER A 61 7.30 -10.51 -9.39
CA SER A 61 7.63 -10.06 -8.04
C SER A 61 8.92 -9.24 -7.94
N LYS A 62 9.79 -9.32 -8.96
CA LYS A 62 11.00 -8.49 -9.11
C LYS A 62 10.71 -7.06 -9.59
N GLU A 63 9.50 -6.80 -10.08
CA GLU A 63 9.09 -5.52 -10.69
C GLU A 63 8.08 -4.78 -9.81
N ILE A 64 7.76 -5.31 -8.65
CA ILE A 64 6.82 -4.71 -7.69
C ILE A 64 7.58 -4.37 -6.42
N SER A 65 7.64 -3.08 -6.09
CA SER A 65 8.23 -2.58 -4.85
C SER A 65 7.20 -2.48 -3.72
N LEU A 66 7.65 -2.38 -2.48
CA LEU A 66 6.77 -2.04 -1.36
C LEU A 66 6.14 -0.66 -1.54
N LEU A 67 6.82 0.27 -2.22
CA LEU A 67 6.27 1.58 -2.53
C LEU A 67 5.06 1.48 -3.46
N ASP A 68 5.12 0.63 -4.50
CA ASP A 68 3.99 0.39 -5.40
C ASP A 68 2.75 -0.10 -4.63
N ILE A 69 2.96 -1.03 -3.69
CA ILE A 69 1.88 -1.58 -2.86
C ILE A 69 1.34 -0.50 -1.91
N TYR A 70 2.22 0.30 -1.30
CA TYR A 70 1.84 1.40 -0.42
C TYR A 70 0.95 2.42 -1.15
N HIS A 71 1.36 2.87 -2.33
CA HIS A 71 0.60 3.82 -3.14
C HIS A 71 -0.74 3.25 -3.63
N ALA A 72 -0.81 1.93 -3.86
CA ALA A 72 -2.03 1.29 -4.33
C ALA A 72 -3.17 1.30 -3.29
N VAL A 73 -2.84 1.25 -1.99
CA VAL A 73 -3.80 1.05 -0.90
C VAL A 73 -3.88 2.23 0.07
N THR A 74 -3.14 3.31 -0.21
CA THR A 74 -3.14 4.52 0.62
C THR A 74 -3.71 5.67 -0.19
N ASP A 75 -4.90 6.15 0.24
CA ASP A 75 -5.58 7.29 -0.42
C ASP A 75 -4.85 8.61 -0.14
N GLU A 76 -4.32 8.76 1.06
CA GLU A 76 -3.47 9.89 1.45
C GLU A 76 -2.01 9.45 1.43
N GLN A 77 -1.22 10.11 0.61
CA GLN A 77 0.20 9.76 0.43
C GLN A 77 1.08 10.28 1.58
N ASP A 78 0.52 11.01 2.52
CA ASP A 78 1.26 11.59 3.64
C ASP A 78 1.21 10.69 4.88
N LEU A 79 2.37 10.39 5.46
CA LEU A 79 2.51 9.64 6.72
C LEU A 79 1.82 10.34 7.89
N VAL A 80 1.77 11.66 7.86
CA VAL A 80 1.22 12.50 8.93
C VAL A 80 0.36 13.60 8.33
N SER A 81 -0.92 13.59 8.67
CA SER A 81 -1.84 14.68 8.35
C SER A 81 -1.71 15.80 9.36
N LEU A 82 -1.54 17.02 8.89
CA LEU A 82 -1.57 18.20 9.72
C LEU A 82 -3.01 18.68 9.88
N HIS A 83 -3.43 18.97 11.12
CA HIS A 83 -4.76 19.51 11.39
C HIS A 83 -4.97 20.87 10.71
N GLU A 84 -6.14 21.04 10.10
CA GLU A 84 -6.60 22.31 9.54
C GLU A 84 -7.29 23.15 10.61
N ASN A 85 -6.54 23.68 11.57
CA ASN A 85 -7.06 24.65 12.50
C ASN A 85 -7.00 26.07 11.91
N PRO A 86 -8.00 26.91 12.17
CA PRO A 86 -7.97 28.28 11.73
C PRO A 86 -6.78 29.02 12.36
N GLU A 87 -6.02 29.71 11.52
CA GLU A 87 -4.84 30.46 11.94
C GLU A 87 -5.21 31.62 12.86
N ASN A 88 -4.55 31.73 14.00
CA ASN A 88 -4.60 32.94 14.81
C ASN A 88 -3.56 33.95 14.29
N ARG A 89 -3.99 34.90 13.48
CA ARG A 89 -3.12 35.91 12.84
C ARG A 89 -2.34 36.80 13.81
N LYS A 90 -2.72 36.82 15.10
CA LYS A 90 -2.02 37.57 16.16
C LYS A 90 -0.90 36.76 16.81
N CYS A 91 -0.80 35.48 16.53
CA CYS A 91 0.21 34.60 17.10
C CYS A 91 1.23 34.17 16.02
N PRO A 92 2.49 34.60 16.11
CA PRO A 92 3.54 34.23 15.14
C PRO A 92 3.74 32.71 15.03
N VAL A 93 3.56 31.97 16.11
CA VAL A 93 3.65 30.51 16.11
C VAL A 93 2.50 29.91 15.30
N SER A 94 1.26 30.34 15.57
CA SER A 94 0.08 29.86 14.85
C SER A 94 0.17 30.06 13.33
N CYS A 95 0.74 31.20 12.92
CA CYS A 95 0.90 31.52 11.50
C CYS A 95 1.99 30.71 10.79
N ASN A 96 3.02 30.27 11.50
CA ASN A 96 4.23 29.72 10.88
C ASN A 96 4.47 28.23 11.17
N VAL A 97 4.03 27.72 12.32
CA VAL A 97 4.35 26.35 12.77
C VAL A 97 3.94 25.28 11.77
N ARG A 98 2.79 25.45 11.11
CA ARG A 98 2.28 24.49 10.12
C ARG A 98 3.22 24.39 8.91
N GLY A 99 3.63 25.52 8.35
CA GLY A 99 4.54 25.53 7.20
C GLY A 99 5.91 24.96 7.51
N VAL A 100 6.46 25.31 8.68
CA VAL A 100 7.74 24.76 9.14
C VAL A 100 7.66 23.27 9.37
N LEU A 101 6.61 22.80 10.06
CA LEU A 101 6.41 21.38 10.32
C LEU A 101 6.16 20.60 9.02
N ALA A 102 5.36 21.14 8.10
CA ALA A 102 5.10 20.50 6.80
C ALA A 102 6.38 20.27 6.02
N ALA A 103 7.31 21.23 6.00
CA ALA A 103 8.59 21.08 5.32
C ALA A 103 9.45 19.95 5.90
N HIS A 104 9.46 19.79 7.22
CA HIS A 104 10.16 18.67 7.88
C HIS A 104 9.48 17.33 7.63
N LEU A 105 8.15 17.28 7.68
CA LEU A 105 7.38 16.06 7.41
C LEU A 105 7.53 15.61 5.97
N GLN A 106 7.58 16.52 5.00
CA GLN A 106 7.86 16.18 3.61
C GLN A 106 9.21 15.49 3.42
N LYS A 107 10.25 15.95 4.13
CA LYS A 107 11.56 15.28 4.10
C LYS A 107 11.49 13.87 4.67
N ALA A 108 10.80 13.69 5.80
CA ALA A 108 10.60 12.38 6.40
C ALA A 108 9.81 11.43 5.48
N GLN A 109 8.75 11.94 4.85
CA GLN A 109 7.97 11.22 3.84
C GLN A 109 8.83 10.74 2.67
N HIS A 110 9.69 11.62 2.16
CA HIS A 110 10.59 11.30 1.04
C HIS A 110 11.58 10.18 1.39
N VAL A 111 12.15 10.21 2.58
CA VAL A 111 13.05 9.15 3.07
C VAL A 111 12.31 7.83 3.22
N PHE A 112 11.10 7.85 3.80
CA PHE A 112 10.24 6.68 3.94
C PHE A 112 9.93 6.03 2.59
N GLU A 113 9.47 6.81 1.61
CA GLU A 113 9.15 6.30 0.27
C GLU A 113 10.37 5.72 -0.44
N ARG A 114 11.54 6.38 -0.33
CA ARG A 114 12.79 5.88 -0.89
C ARG A 114 13.23 4.56 -0.29
N GLU A 115 13.00 4.33 0.98
CA GLU A 115 13.28 3.03 1.60
C GLU A 115 12.31 1.94 1.12
N LEU A 116 11.02 2.25 0.99
CA LEU A 116 10.05 1.31 0.43
C LEU A 116 10.33 0.95 -1.04
N GLU A 117 10.83 1.90 -1.83
CA GLU A 117 11.18 1.68 -3.24
C GLU A 117 12.32 0.67 -3.43
N LYS A 118 13.21 0.56 -2.45
CA LYS A 118 14.36 -0.37 -2.51
C LYS A 118 14.00 -1.82 -2.25
N VAL A 119 12.87 -2.08 -1.61
CA VAL A 119 12.45 -3.44 -1.22
C VAL A 119 11.45 -3.97 -2.25
N MET A 120 11.83 -5.01 -2.96
CA MET A 120 10.99 -5.66 -3.96
C MET A 120 10.20 -6.81 -3.33
N LEU A 121 9.06 -7.14 -3.91
CA LEU A 121 8.22 -8.24 -3.43
C LEU A 121 8.99 -9.57 -3.38
N VAL A 122 9.87 -9.82 -4.36
CA VAL A 122 10.74 -11.01 -4.41
C VAL A 122 11.71 -11.09 -3.22
N ASP A 123 12.10 -9.97 -2.63
CA ASP A 123 13.00 -9.97 -1.48
C ASP A 123 12.27 -10.55 -0.25
N LEU A 124 11.00 -10.20 -0.07
CA LEU A 124 10.14 -10.78 0.98
C LEU A 124 9.92 -12.28 0.80
N GLU A 125 9.75 -12.74 -0.46
CA GLU A 125 9.62 -14.18 -0.75
C GLU A 125 10.89 -14.96 -0.35
N ARG A 126 12.06 -14.38 -0.54
CA ARG A 126 13.35 -15.04 -0.23
C ARG A 126 13.66 -15.09 1.25
N GLU A 127 13.13 -14.15 2.02
CA GLU A 127 13.35 -14.07 3.46
C GLU A 127 12.39 -14.96 4.27
N MET A 128 11.33 -15.48 3.64
CA MET A 128 10.37 -16.41 4.24
C MET A 128 10.79 -17.86 4.08
#